data_ef3252498398571dc7d8d3341b05c602
#
_entry.id   ef3252498398571dc7d8d3341b05c602
#
_cell.length_a   1.000
_cell.length_b   1.000
_cell.length_c   1.000
_cell.angle_alpha   90.00
_cell.angle_beta   90.00
_cell.angle_gamma   90.00
#
_symmetry.space_group_name_H-M   'P 1'
#
loop_
_entity.id
_entity.type
_entity.pdbx_description
1 polymer ?
#
loop_
_entity_poly.entity_id
_entity_poly.type
_entity_poly.pdbx_seq_one_letter_code
_entity_poly.pdbx_strand_id
1 'polypeptide(L)'
;MNTFVPSNPTDGGLSLGAIFWYLHLTATDIPEQDYKFSGIPLIQNKKFRKKRKTPIKTIANMIKEGKVIGIVEGNAEIGPRALGHRSIIVDPSIRGMKEKLNDQVKHREWYRPFAPVCRLEDVNKYFNFKDESRFMSFCPTVKAKSVSYTHLTLPTKA
;
A
#
# COMPACT_ATOMS: atom_id res chain seq x y z
N MET A 1 -26.26 3.11 2.99
CA MET A 1 -25.80 2.46 1.73
C MET A 1 -24.38 1.99 1.99
N ASN A 2 -24.10 0.70 1.86
CA ASN A 2 -22.76 0.17 2.05
C ASN A 2 -22.03 0.23 0.70
N THR A 3 -20.90 0.94 0.64
CA THR A 3 -20.09 1.03 -0.58
C THR A 3 -18.88 0.11 -0.42
N PHE A 4 -18.71 -0.81 -1.36
CA PHE A 4 -17.54 -1.68 -1.45
C PHE A 4 -16.67 -1.25 -2.61
N VAL A 5 -15.37 -1.07 -2.36
CA VAL A 5 -14.37 -0.77 -3.39
C VAL A 5 -13.34 -1.90 -3.39
N PRO A 6 -13.22 -2.67 -4.48
CA PRO A 6 -12.27 -3.78 -4.55
C PRO A 6 -10.81 -3.30 -4.67
N SER A 7 -9.86 -4.23 -4.58
CA SER A 7 -8.43 -3.94 -4.71
C SER A 7 -8.03 -3.39 -6.08
N ASN A 8 -8.79 -3.70 -7.12
CA ASN A 8 -8.54 -3.27 -8.48
C ASN A 8 -9.83 -2.76 -9.15
N PRO A 9 -10.30 -1.53 -8.77
CA PRO A 9 -11.57 -0.98 -9.21
C PRO A 9 -11.56 -0.39 -10.64
N THR A 10 -10.40 -0.41 -11.31
CA THR A 10 -10.21 0.10 -12.68
C THR A 10 -10.38 -1.01 -13.71
N ASP A 11 -10.16 -0.69 -15.00
CA ASP A 11 -10.21 -1.65 -16.11
C ASP A 11 -9.35 -2.90 -15.88
N GLY A 12 -8.28 -2.78 -15.08
CA GLY A 12 -7.45 -3.92 -14.69
C GLY A 12 -8.20 -5.00 -13.90
N GLY A 13 -9.33 -4.69 -13.27
CA GLY A 13 -10.18 -5.63 -12.55
C GLY A 13 -11.23 -6.34 -13.41
N LEU A 14 -11.44 -5.93 -14.66
CA LEU A 14 -12.49 -6.47 -15.52
C LEU A 14 -12.37 -7.97 -15.76
N SER A 15 -11.15 -8.49 -15.92
CA SER A 15 -10.92 -9.91 -16.11
C SER A 15 -11.37 -10.76 -14.92
N LEU A 16 -11.06 -10.32 -13.70
CA LEU A 16 -11.53 -10.98 -12.48
C LEU A 16 -13.05 -10.83 -12.33
N GLY A 17 -13.58 -9.64 -12.58
CA GLY A 17 -15.01 -9.38 -12.56
C GLY A 17 -15.79 -10.28 -13.53
N ALA A 18 -15.28 -10.48 -14.74
CA ALA A 18 -15.87 -11.38 -15.72
C ALA A 18 -15.87 -12.85 -15.25
N ILE A 19 -14.77 -13.31 -14.66
CA ILE A 19 -14.69 -14.65 -14.07
C ILE A 19 -15.71 -14.82 -12.95
N PHE A 20 -15.78 -13.87 -12.00
CA PHE A 20 -16.74 -13.94 -10.90
C PHE A 20 -18.19 -13.91 -11.39
N TRP A 21 -18.48 -13.10 -12.39
CA TRP A 21 -19.79 -13.06 -13.03
C TRP A 21 -20.17 -14.41 -13.67
N TYR A 22 -19.23 -15.02 -14.40
CA TYR A 22 -19.43 -16.34 -14.98
C TYR A 22 -19.68 -17.41 -13.91
N LEU A 23 -18.87 -17.45 -12.85
CA LEU A 23 -19.05 -18.39 -11.73
C LEU A 23 -20.40 -18.19 -11.06
N HIS A 24 -20.83 -16.94 -10.86
CA HIS A 24 -22.15 -16.62 -10.32
C HIS A 24 -23.28 -17.15 -11.22
N LEU A 25 -23.21 -16.94 -12.53
CA LEU A 25 -24.21 -17.45 -13.50
C LEU A 25 -24.28 -18.98 -13.54
N THR A 26 -23.17 -19.67 -13.32
CA THR A 26 -23.09 -21.14 -13.33
C THR A 26 -23.35 -21.75 -11.95
N ALA A 27 -23.73 -20.96 -10.96
CA ALA A 27 -23.91 -21.37 -9.56
C ALA A 27 -22.66 -22.13 -9.01
N THR A 28 -21.46 -21.74 -9.47
CA THR A 28 -20.21 -22.29 -9.01
C THR A 28 -19.68 -21.44 -7.86
N ASP A 29 -19.24 -22.08 -6.78
CA ASP A 29 -18.68 -21.40 -5.62
C ASP A 29 -17.43 -20.59 -6.00
N ILE A 30 -17.39 -19.33 -5.56
CA ILE A 30 -16.22 -18.50 -5.69
C ILE A 30 -15.29 -18.81 -4.52
N PRO A 31 -14.05 -19.28 -4.76
CA PRO A 31 -13.12 -19.57 -3.69
C PRO A 31 -12.87 -18.36 -2.80
N GLU A 32 -13.01 -18.54 -1.48
CA GLU A 32 -12.69 -17.48 -0.52
C GLU A 32 -11.17 -17.34 -0.40
N GLN A 33 -10.61 -16.30 -1.03
CA GLN A 33 -9.19 -15.99 -0.95
C GLN A 33 -8.95 -14.48 -1.07
N ASP A 34 -7.79 -14.05 -0.61
CA ASP A 34 -7.37 -12.66 -0.71
C ASP A 34 -6.78 -12.35 -2.11
N TYR A 35 -7.66 -12.06 -3.05
CA TYR A 35 -7.31 -11.80 -4.45
C TYR A 35 -6.36 -10.64 -4.66
N LYS A 36 -6.18 -9.74 -3.68
CA LYS A 36 -5.26 -8.61 -3.80
C LYS A 36 -3.80 -9.05 -3.99
N PHE A 37 -3.44 -10.26 -3.56
CA PHE A 37 -2.10 -10.84 -3.69
C PHE A 37 -2.05 -12.00 -4.69
N SER A 38 -2.82 -11.92 -5.75
CA SER A 38 -2.85 -12.92 -6.84
C SER A 38 -1.99 -12.54 -8.05
N GLY A 39 -1.15 -11.51 -7.91
CA GLY A 39 -0.23 -11.10 -8.96
C GLY A 39 0.97 -12.03 -9.12
N ILE A 40 1.96 -11.59 -9.88
CA ILE A 40 3.15 -12.38 -10.24
C ILE A 40 3.88 -12.83 -8.96
N PRO A 41 4.13 -14.15 -8.81
CA PRO A 41 4.89 -14.67 -7.67
C PRO A 41 6.33 -14.17 -7.69
N LEU A 42 6.97 -14.20 -6.53
CA LEU A 42 8.38 -13.90 -6.43
C LEU A 42 9.18 -14.95 -7.22
N ILE A 43 9.79 -14.54 -8.33
CA ILE A 43 10.61 -15.42 -9.15
C ILE A 43 11.84 -15.84 -8.35
N GLN A 44 11.96 -17.13 -8.08
CA GLN A 44 13.12 -17.72 -7.41
C GLN A 44 14.27 -17.86 -8.42
N ASN A 45 14.95 -16.78 -8.75
CA ASN A 45 16.18 -16.86 -9.51
C ASN A 45 17.28 -17.46 -8.62
N LYS A 46 18.02 -18.47 -9.12
CA LYS A 46 19.12 -19.11 -8.40
C LYS A 46 20.20 -18.10 -7.92
N LYS A 47 20.42 -17.01 -8.67
CA LYS A 47 21.34 -15.91 -8.28
C LYS A 47 20.88 -15.14 -7.03
N PHE A 48 19.57 -15.10 -6.74
CA PHE A 48 19.01 -14.38 -5.59
C PHE A 48 18.57 -15.32 -4.44
N ARG A 49 19.06 -16.55 -4.43
CA ARG A 49 18.67 -17.59 -3.44
C ARG A 49 19.03 -17.26 -1.98
N LYS A 50 19.93 -16.32 -1.71
CA LYS A 50 20.24 -15.90 -0.35
C LYS A 50 19.19 -14.88 0.15
N LYS A 51 17.96 -15.33 0.32
CA LYS A 51 16.93 -14.55 1.04
C LYS A 51 17.35 -14.48 2.51
N ARG A 52 17.97 -13.38 2.92
CA ARG A 52 18.09 -13.08 4.34
C ARG A 52 16.78 -12.48 4.79
N LYS A 53 16.03 -13.21 5.63
CA LYS A 53 14.95 -12.60 6.40
C LYS A 53 15.59 -11.65 7.39
N THR A 54 15.53 -10.36 7.11
CA THR A 54 16.01 -9.34 8.04
C THR A 54 15.03 -9.25 9.21
N PRO A 55 15.49 -9.31 10.47
CA PRO A 55 14.62 -9.17 11.62
C PRO A 55 13.83 -7.85 11.57
N ILE A 56 12.55 -7.90 11.94
CA ILE A 56 11.65 -6.71 11.93
C ILE A 56 12.25 -5.56 12.74
N LYS A 57 12.86 -5.86 13.89
CA LYS A 57 13.53 -4.85 14.73
C LYS A 57 14.64 -4.12 13.98
N THR A 58 15.42 -4.83 13.17
CA THR A 58 16.47 -4.23 12.34
C THR A 58 15.88 -3.31 11.28
N ILE A 59 14.80 -3.76 10.61
CA ILE A 59 14.08 -2.94 9.62
C ILE A 59 13.54 -1.66 10.27
N ALA A 60 12.91 -1.77 11.42
CA ALA A 60 12.37 -0.63 12.15
C ALA A 60 13.47 0.39 12.54
N ASN A 61 14.63 -0.09 12.98
CA ASN A 61 15.76 0.80 13.29
C ASN A 61 16.28 1.50 12.02
N MET A 62 16.41 0.79 10.92
CA MET A 62 16.85 1.38 9.64
C MET A 62 15.87 2.47 9.16
N ILE A 63 14.56 2.26 9.33
CA ILE A 63 13.54 3.26 8.98
C ILE A 63 13.69 4.50 9.86
N LYS A 64 13.87 4.34 11.18
CA LYS A 64 14.14 5.45 12.11
C LYS A 64 15.41 6.23 11.80
N GLU A 65 16.43 5.56 11.25
CA GLU A 65 17.67 6.18 10.76
C GLU A 65 17.49 6.92 9.42
N GLY A 66 16.28 6.99 8.87
CA GLY A 66 15.98 7.67 7.60
C GLY A 66 16.35 6.88 6.34
N LYS A 67 16.55 5.57 6.49
CA LYS A 67 16.78 4.71 5.32
C LYS A 67 15.49 4.42 4.58
N VAL A 68 15.60 4.31 3.28
CA VAL A 68 14.51 3.90 2.38
C VAL A 68 14.54 2.38 2.26
N ILE A 69 13.45 1.72 2.63
CA ILE A 69 13.37 0.26 2.65
C ILE A 69 12.41 -0.23 1.57
N GLY A 70 12.90 -1.08 0.68
CA GLY A 70 12.08 -1.83 -0.27
C GLY A 70 11.60 -3.14 0.36
N ILE A 71 10.29 -3.40 0.29
CA ILE A 71 9.69 -4.66 0.73
C ILE A 71 9.29 -5.46 -0.50
N VAL A 72 9.70 -6.72 -0.51
CA VAL A 72 9.33 -7.70 -1.52
C VAL A 72 8.95 -8.99 -0.80
N GLU A 73 7.68 -9.35 -0.82
CA GLU A 73 7.15 -10.53 -0.13
C GLU A 73 6.12 -11.25 -1.02
N GLY A 74 6.05 -12.57 -0.93
CA GLY A 74 5.04 -13.41 -1.59
C GLY A 74 4.72 -13.02 -3.03
N ASN A 75 3.47 -13.17 -3.41
CA ASN A 75 2.95 -12.73 -4.71
C ASN A 75 2.80 -11.21 -4.75
N ALA A 76 2.91 -10.63 -5.93
CA ALA A 76 2.64 -9.20 -6.12
C ALA A 76 1.16 -8.88 -5.89
N GLU A 77 0.88 -7.63 -5.60
CA GLU A 77 -0.48 -7.11 -5.60
C GLU A 77 -1.07 -7.13 -7.01
N ILE A 78 -2.37 -7.40 -7.10
CA ILE A 78 -3.18 -7.13 -8.29
C ILE A 78 -3.78 -5.73 -8.15
N GLY A 79 -3.59 -4.89 -9.17
CA GLY A 79 -4.11 -3.54 -9.17
C GLY A 79 -3.05 -2.44 -9.20
N PRO A 80 -3.47 -1.17 -9.20
CA PRO A 80 -2.58 -0.04 -9.42
C PRO A 80 -1.79 0.39 -8.16
N ARG A 81 -2.03 -0.24 -7.01
CA ARG A 81 -1.46 0.16 -5.72
C ARG A 81 -0.57 -0.91 -5.12
N ALA A 82 0.56 -0.48 -4.56
CA ALA A 82 1.38 -1.29 -3.68
C ALA A 82 0.69 -1.38 -2.31
N LEU A 83 0.49 -2.59 -1.80
CA LEU A 83 -0.26 -2.88 -0.56
C LEU A 83 0.59 -3.68 0.45
N GLY A 84 1.91 -3.56 0.38
CA GLY A 84 2.84 -4.18 1.33
C GLY A 84 3.77 -5.23 0.72
N HIS A 85 3.40 -5.90 -0.37
CA HIS A 85 4.24 -6.93 -0.98
C HIS A 85 5.27 -6.39 -1.98
N ARG A 86 5.02 -5.26 -2.61
CA ARG A 86 5.93 -4.53 -3.50
C ARG A 86 5.92 -3.06 -3.12
N SER A 87 6.44 -2.76 -1.93
CA SER A 87 6.31 -1.45 -1.31
C SER A 87 7.66 -0.82 -0.98
N ILE A 88 7.70 0.50 -0.98
CA ILE A 88 8.78 1.29 -0.41
C ILE A 88 8.26 1.94 0.87
N ILE A 89 8.96 1.74 1.97
CA ILE A 89 8.59 2.28 3.28
C ILE A 89 9.70 3.20 3.80
N VAL A 90 9.28 4.31 4.40
CA VAL A 90 10.16 5.30 5.04
C VAL A 90 9.48 5.86 6.29
N ASP A 91 10.24 6.51 7.15
CA ASP A 91 9.71 7.29 8.27
C ASP A 91 9.19 8.65 7.75
N PRO A 92 7.88 8.91 7.84
CA PRO A 92 7.30 10.17 7.39
C PRO A 92 7.63 11.35 8.30
N SER A 93 8.12 11.13 9.52
CA SER A 93 8.48 12.17 10.47
C SER A 93 9.76 12.91 10.09
N ILE A 94 10.55 12.33 9.20
CA ILE A 94 11.83 12.91 8.78
C ILE A 94 11.59 13.97 7.71
N ARG A 95 11.99 15.19 8.01
CA ARG A 95 11.84 16.34 7.10
C ARG A 95 12.58 16.09 5.78
N GLY A 96 11.95 16.45 4.66
CA GLY A 96 12.51 16.28 3.32
C GLY A 96 12.43 14.85 2.76
N MET A 97 11.80 13.92 3.47
CA MET A 97 11.71 12.53 3.02
C MET A 97 10.82 12.36 1.78
N LYS A 98 9.78 13.18 1.64
CA LYS A 98 8.92 13.19 0.44
C LYS A 98 9.72 13.61 -0.80
N GLU A 99 10.46 14.68 -0.69
CA GLU A 99 11.31 15.22 -1.75
C GLU A 99 12.38 14.18 -2.14
N LYS A 100 13.06 13.63 -1.15
CA LYS A 100 14.05 12.56 -1.36
C LYS A 100 13.48 11.36 -2.11
N LEU A 101 12.27 10.91 -1.75
CA LEU A 101 11.64 9.79 -2.43
C LEU A 101 11.23 10.12 -3.87
N ASN A 102 10.66 11.31 -4.10
CA ASN A 102 10.23 11.70 -5.43
C ASN A 102 11.42 11.93 -6.37
N ASP A 103 12.45 12.61 -5.91
CA ASP A 103 13.63 12.96 -6.70
C ASP A 103 14.58 11.76 -6.87
N GLN A 104 15.08 11.18 -5.78
CA GLN A 104 16.19 10.24 -5.80
C GLN A 104 15.77 8.77 -6.01
N VAL A 105 14.52 8.43 -5.71
CA VAL A 105 14.05 7.02 -5.75
C VAL A 105 13.03 6.78 -6.84
N LYS A 106 12.05 7.66 -6.97
CA LYS A 106 10.95 7.51 -7.94
C LYS A 106 11.19 8.29 -9.24
N HIS A 107 12.09 9.27 -9.25
CA HIS A 107 12.37 10.15 -10.40
C HIS A 107 11.09 10.70 -11.02
N ARG A 108 10.27 11.35 -10.18
CA ARG A 108 8.95 11.85 -10.56
C ARG A 108 8.68 13.23 -9.96
N GLU A 109 7.58 13.82 -10.32
CA GLU A 109 7.21 15.18 -9.97
C GLU A 109 7.11 15.36 -8.43
N TRP A 110 7.65 16.46 -7.92
CA TRP A 110 7.75 16.79 -6.50
C TRP A 110 6.41 16.84 -5.77
N TYR A 111 5.32 17.20 -6.48
CA TYR A 111 3.99 17.35 -5.88
C TYR A 111 3.30 16.00 -5.60
N ARG A 112 3.76 14.91 -6.17
CA ARG A 112 3.11 13.60 -6.00
C ARG A 112 3.12 13.16 -4.54
N PRO A 113 1.96 12.76 -4.00
CA PRO A 113 1.84 12.32 -2.62
C PRO A 113 2.29 10.88 -2.43
N PHE A 114 2.50 10.54 -1.16
CA PHE A 114 2.61 9.16 -0.68
C PHE A 114 1.48 8.88 0.29
N ALA A 115 1.01 7.63 0.33
CA ALA A 115 0.01 7.22 1.29
C ALA A 115 0.69 6.81 2.61
N PRO A 116 0.17 7.25 3.75
CA PRO A 116 0.61 6.77 5.04
C PRO A 116 0.12 5.34 5.28
N VAL A 117 0.88 4.57 6.06
CA VAL A 117 0.46 3.28 6.61
C VAL A 117 0.46 3.38 8.13
N CYS A 118 -0.58 2.89 8.78
CA CYS A 118 -0.65 2.75 10.23
C CYS A 118 -1.37 1.45 10.60
N ARG A 119 -1.25 1.06 11.87
CA ARG A 119 -2.00 -0.08 12.37
C ARG A 119 -3.50 0.27 12.42
N LEU A 120 -4.36 -0.74 12.25
CA LEU A 120 -5.82 -0.55 12.25
C LEU A 120 -6.32 0.08 13.56
N GLU A 121 -5.78 -0.36 14.70
CA GLU A 121 -6.11 0.17 16.01
C GLU A 121 -5.71 1.63 16.22
N ASP A 122 -4.76 2.15 15.45
CA ASP A 122 -4.29 3.53 15.51
C ASP A 122 -4.96 4.47 14.49
N VAL A 123 -5.78 3.94 13.57
CA VAL A 123 -6.43 4.74 12.52
C VAL A 123 -7.16 5.95 13.09
N ASN A 124 -8.02 5.73 14.08
CA ASN A 124 -8.79 6.80 14.71
C ASN A 124 -7.93 7.80 15.52
N LYS A 125 -6.71 7.43 15.89
CA LYS A 125 -5.75 8.33 16.55
C LYS A 125 -5.22 9.39 15.60
N TYR A 126 -4.94 9.00 14.34
CA TYR A 126 -4.28 9.86 13.35
C TYR A 126 -5.24 10.49 12.36
N PHE A 127 -6.36 9.84 12.07
CA PHE A 127 -7.29 10.22 11.01
C PHE A 127 -8.72 10.41 11.52
N ASN A 128 -9.50 11.26 10.84
CA ASN A 128 -10.96 11.33 11.02
C ASN A 128 -11.63 10.18 10.26
N PHE A 129 -11.30 8.96 10.67
CA PHE A 129 -11.74 7.73 10.02
C PHE A 129 -11.78 6.60 11.07
N LYS A 130 -12.74 5.69 10.96
CA LYS A 130 -12.92 4.60 11.93
C LYS A 130 -12.77 3.22 11.34
N ASP A 131 -12.85 3.12 10.01
CA ASP A 131 -12.81 1.86 9.29
C ASP A 131 -11.41 1.59 8.73
N GLU A 132 -11.22 0.40 8.16
CA GLU A 132 -10.00 0.08 7.44
C GLU A 132 -10.04 0.56 5.98
N SER A 133 -8.88 0.96 5.47
CA SER A 133 -8.67 1.32 4.08
C SER A 133 -7.64 0.35 3.46
N ARG A 134 -8.09 -0.87 3.16
CA ARG A 134 -7.22 -1.95 2.67
C ARG A 134 -6.58 -1.67 1.31
N PHE A 135 -7.25 -0.88 0.47
CA PHE A 135 -6.89 -0.72 -0.94
C PHE A 135 -6.52 0.71 -1.32
N MET A 136 -6.25 1.56 -0.32
CA MET A 136 -5.97 2.98 -0.53
C MET A 136 -7.10 3.71 -1.29
N SER A 137 -8.34 3.30 -1.08
CA SER A 137 -9.54 3.82 -1.76
C SER A 137 -10.15 5.03 -1.05
N PHE A 138 -9.75 5.29 0.19
CA PHE A 138 -10.24 6.41 0.99
C PHE A 138 -9.12 7.42 1.24
N CYS A 139 -9.51 8.70 1.33
CA CYS A 139 -8.60 9.80 1.63
C CYS A 139 -9.10 10.58 2.85
N PRO A 140 -8.99 10.01 4.06
CA PRO A 140 -9.46 10.65 5.28
C PRO A 140 -8.59 11.85 5.66
N THR A 141 -9.20 12.83 6.31
CA THR A 141 -8.46 13.97 6.85
C THR A 141 -7.62 13.58 8.07
N VAL A 142 -6.41 14.13 8.15
CA VAL A 142 -5.51 13.92 9.28
C VAL A 142 -5.96 14.80 10.46
N LYS A 143 -5.93 14.26 11.68
CA LYS A 143 -6.22 15.04 12.89
C LYS A 143 -5.12 16.06 13.17
N ALA A 144 -5.49 17.28 13.59
CA ALA A 144 -4.56 18.39 13.81
C ALA A 144 -3.39 18.05 14.77
N LYS A 145 -3.63 17.23 15.78
CA LYS A 145 -2.58 16.76 16.71
C LYS A 145 -1.55 15.80 16.08
N SER A 146 -1.84 15.30 14.89
CA SER A 146 -0.98 14.35 14.14
C SER A 146 -0.19 15.03 13.03
N VAL A 147 -0.21 16.35 12.96
CA VAL A 147 0.28 17.19 11.87
C VAL A 147 1.81 17.15 11.67
N SER A 148 2.56 16.57 12.57
CA SER A 148 4.00 16.29 12.38
C SER A 148 4.28 15.48 11.10
N TYR A 149 3.27 14.81 10.56
CA TYR A 149 3.32 13.95 9.36
C TYR A 149 2.78 14.61 8.10
N THR A 150 2.33 15.87 8.16
CA THR A 150 1.57 16.52 7.08
C THR A 150 2.35 16.88 5.83
N HIS A 151 3.66 16.76 5.84
CA HIS A 151 4.45 16.91 4.62
C HIS A 151 4.31 15.74 3.64
N LEU A 152 3.67 14.65 4.06
CA LEU A 152 3.32 13.51 3.20
C LEU A 152 1.84 13.48 2.82
N THR A 153 1.01 14.31 3.44
CA THR A 153 -0.41 14.37 3.16
C THR A 153 -0.69 15.23 1.93
N LEU A 154 -1.69 14.77 1.19
CA LEU A 154 -2.26 15.43 0.01
C LEU A 154 -2.51 16.92 0.25
N PRO A 155 -2.30 17.77 -0.74
CA PRO A 155 -2.88 19.10 -0.73
C PRO A 155 -4.40 18.94 -0.72
N THR A 156 -5.02 19.04 0.44
CA THR A 156 -6.45 19.24 0.57
C THR A 156 -6.75 20.68 0.23
N LYS A 157 -6.81 21.00 -1.07
CA LYS A 157 -7.60 22.12 -1.60
C LYS A 157 -7.72 21.95 -3.10
N ALA A 158 -8.85 21.58 -3.57
CA ALA A 158 -9.45 22.22 -4.72
C ALA A 158 -10.35 23.29 -4.17
#